data_b0ccafabb294f595e3029ab94e918758
#
_entry.id   b0ccafabb294f595e3029ab94e918758
#
_cell.length_a   1.000
_cell.length_b   1.000
_cell.length_c   1.000
_cell.angle_alpha   90.00
_cell.angle_beta   90.00
_cell.angle_gamma   90.00
#
_symmetry.space_group_name_H-M   'P 1'
#
loop_
_entity.id
_entity.type
_entity.pdbx_description
1 polymer ?
#
loop_
_entity_poly.entity_id
_entity_poly.type
_entity_poly.pdbx_seq_one_letter_code
_entity_poly.pdbx_strand_id
1 'polypeptide(L)'
;MVGSNLVGVDTVNKPNLWQIRKAVKPFLDKTNEVILFGCSGGADSLALALALFAERDGKTIIPVVVDHGLQPESKKITADVVSKLKSIGFNQIESAIAQVVVTDGLEASARRARYKIFNQYIDTYQPEYFFLAHTLNDQAESVLLGLARGSGARSLAAMAVENNKFIRPLLKISRATTESACEESGVDYWSDPHNENLKYSRVRVRKNVLPNLESNLGPGITEALVRSADLLRDDADALDGFAVEFFNQVDPINLSVKDLERLPKAIRTRVLRLAIYKAGAPQGMLTADHISSAEALISDWHGQKELSLPGNVKLLRNSGRIILSTGI
;
A
#
# COMPACT_ATOMS: atom_id res chain seq x y z
N MET A 1 30.16 -31.45 0.51
CA MET A 1 29.73 -31.04 -0.83
C MET A 1 29.22 -29.59 -0.70
N VAL A 2 29.91 -28.70 -1.38
CA VAL A 2 29.73 -27.24 -1.27
C VAL A 2 28.38 -26.90 -1.87
N GLY A 3 27.46 -26.32 -1.07
CA GLY A 3 26.21 -25.77 -1.56
C GLY A 3 26.52 -24.65 -2.54
N SER A 4 26.17 -24.86 -3.81
CA SER A 4 26.24 -23.83 -4.84
C SER A 4 25.38 -22.64 -4.37
N ASN A 5 25.99 -21.48 -4.09
CA ASN A 5 25.28 -20.22 -3.86
C ASN A 5 24.39 -19.93 -5.08
N LEU A 6 23.09 -20.13 -4.95
CA LEU A 6 22.08 -19.86 -5.99
C LEU A 6 22.06 -18.39 -6.47
N VAL A 7 22.68 -17.51 -5.71
CA VAL A 7 22.74 -16.06 -5.98
C VAL A 7 24.18 -15.65 -6.33
N GLY A 8 24.80 -16.34 -7.29
CA GLY A 8 26.09 -15.89 -7.86
C GLY A 8 25.92 -14.56 -8.61
N VAL A 9 26.99 -13.76 -8.61
CA VAL A 9 27.10 -12.41 -9.23
C VAL A 9 26.91 -12.40 -10.75
N ASP A 10 26.53 -13.50 -11.37
CA ASP A 10 26.39 -13.63 -12.82
C ASP A 10 25.08 -12.97 -13.32
N THR A 11 25.12 -11.64 -13.44
CA THR A 11 24.00 -10.81 -13.92
C THR A 11 23.81 -10.93 -15.45
N VAL A 12 24.79 -11.45 -16.18
CA VAL A 12 24.75 -11.55 -17.65
C VAL A 12 23.68 -12.55 -18.09
N ASN A 13 23.44 -13.58 -17.28
CA ASN A 13 22.44 -14.62 -17.58
C ASN A 13 21.11 -14.46 -16.83
N LYS A 14 20.89 -13.36 -16.07
CA LYS A 14 19.68 -13.12 -15.26
C LYS A 14 19.16 -11.70 -15.42
N PRO A 15 18.72 -11.29 -16.64
CA PRO A 15 18.31 -9.93 -16.92
C PRO A 15 17.09 -9.47 -16.10
N ASN A 16 16.15 -10.38 -15.79
CA ASN A 16 14.97 -10.03 -15.00
C ASN A 16 15.33 -9.83 -13.53
N LEU A 17 16.14 -10.71 -12.94
CA LEU A 17 16.64 -10.53 -11.59
C LEU A 17 17.45 -9.22 -11.47
N TRP A 18 18.24 -8.87 -12.48
CA TRP A 18 19.01 -7.62 -12.48
C TRP A 18 18.10 -6.37 -12.44
N GLN A 19 16.97 -6.37 -13.17
CA GLN A 19 15.99 -5.28 -13.09
C GLN A 19 15.45 -5.11 -11.67
N ILE A 20 15.14 -6.21 -10.97
CA ILE A 20 14.64 -6.19 -9.60
C ILE A 20 15.73 -5.69 -8.65
N ARG A 21 16.98 -6.14 -8.81
CA ARG A 21 18.15 -5.67 -8.04
C ARG A 21 18.32 -4.15 -8.18
N LYS A 22 18.24 -3.61 -9.40
CA LYS A 22 18.27 -2.15 -9.64
C LYS A 22 17.13 -1.42 -8.94
N ALA A 23 15.95 -2.02 -8.85
CA ALA A 23 14.79 -1.41 -8.20
C ALA A 23 14.93 -1.35 -6.68
N VAL A 24 15.58 -2.34 -6.04
CA VAL A 24 15.76 -2.37 -4.58
C VAL A 24 16.97 -1.58 -4.10
N LYS A 25 18.05 -1.54 -4.89
CA LYS A 25 19.34 -0.95 -4.50
C LYS A 25 19.25 0.47 -3.94
N PRO A 26 18.54 1.44 -4.57
CA PRO A 26 18.47 2.81 -4.06
C PRO A 26 17.86 2.95 -2.66
N PHE A 27 17.03 1.98 -2.25
CA PHE A 27 16.45 1.94 -0.91
C PHE A 27 17.40 1.28 0.09
N LEU A 28 18.12 0.24 -0.34
CA LEU A 28 19.13 -0.42 0.51
C LEU A 28 20.27 0.54 0.85
N ASP A 29 20.71 1.36 -0.10
CA ASP A 29 21.80 2.33 0.12
C ASP A 29 21.45 3.39 1.19
N LYS A 30 20.15 3.58 1.46
CA LYS A 30 19.64 4.54 2.46
C LYS A 30 19.29 3.90 3.80
N THR A 31 19.30 2.57 3.91
CA THR A 31 18.88 1.86 5.11
C THR A 31 20.03 1.56 6.06
N ASN A 32 19.69 1.39 7.34
CA ASN A 32 20.57 0.92 8.39
C ASN A 32 20.92 -0.57 8.25
N GLU A 33 21.56 -1.15 9.26
CA GLU A 33 22.08 -2.51 9.24
C GLU A 33 21.00 -3.59 9.16
N VAL A 34 19.80 -3.34 9.71
CA VAL A 34 18.70 -4.34 9.77
C VAL A 34 17.58 -3.96 8.84
N ILE A 35 17.19 -4.91 7.99
CA ILE A 35 16.13 -4.77 6.99
C ILE A 35 15.13 -5.91 7.17
N LEU A 36 13.84 -5.57 7.19
CA LEU A 36 12.74 -6.54 7.19
C LEU A 36 12.03 -6.54 5.84
N PHE A 37 11.52 -7.70 5.44
CA PHE A 37 10.61 -7.79 4.29
C PHE A 37 9.58 -8.90 4.47
N GLY A 38 8.37 -8.71 3.89
CA GLY A 38 7.32 -9.71 3.89
C GLY A 38 7.49 -10.73 2.77
N CYS A 39 7.51 -12.03 3.10
CA CYS A 39 7.60 -13.12 2.13
C CYS A 39 6.39 -14.05 2.24
N SER A 40 5.60 -14.15 1.17
CA SER A 40 4.45 -15.07 1.08
C SER A 40 4.77 -16.38 0.35
N GLY A 41 5.97 -16.51 -0.24
CA GLY A 41 6.36 -17.66 -1.04
C GLY A 41 5.90 -17.62 -2.50
N GLY A 42 5.12 -16.60 -2.91
CA GLY A 42 4.79 -16.34 -4.32
C GLY A 42 5.96 -15.68 -5.05
N ALA A 43 5.90 -15.68 -6.40
CA ALA A 43 6.95 -15.19 -7.28
C ALA A 43 7.46 -13.80 -6.90
N ASP A 44 6.55 -12.83 -6.72
CA ASP A 44 6.90 -11.44 -6.42
C ASP A 44 7.75 -11.34 -5.14
N SER A 45 7.35 -12.06 -4.08
CA SER A 45 8.04 -12.01 -2.78
C SER A 45 9.37 -12.77 -2.78
N LEU A 46 9.49 -13.86 -3.56
CA LEU A 46 10.74 -14.59 -3.71
C LEU A 46 11.72 -13.86 -4.63
N ALA A 47 11.25 -13.22 -5.69
CA ALA A 47 12.05 -12.35 -6.53
C ALA A 47 12.62 -11.15 -5.74
N LEU A 48 11.80 -10.54 -4.86
CA LEU A 48 12.27 -9.53 -3.91
C LEU A 48 13.34 -10.11 -2.96
N ALA A 49 13.13 -11.32 -2.42
CA ALA A 49 14.09 -11.99 -1.54
C ALA A 49 15.45 -12.18 -2.23
N LEU A 50 15.44 -12.70 -3.47
CA LEU A 50 16.64 -12.90 -4.27
C LEU A 50 17.41 -11.58 -4.50
N ALA A 51 16.70 -10.51 -4.85
CA ALA A 51 17.30 -9.21 -5.09
C ALA A 51 17.87 -8.58 -3.81
N LEU A 52 17.12 -8.62 -2.70
CA LEU A 52 17.57 -8.12 -1.40
C LEU A 52 18.82 -8.90 -0.93
N PHE A 53 18.80 -10.23 -1.06
CA PHE A 53 19.94 -11.06 -0.67
C PHE A 53 21.19 -10.74 -1.51
N ALA A 54 21.03 -10.53 -2.83
CA ALA A 54 22.14 -10.19 -3.71
C ALA A 54 22.76 -8.82 -3.43
N GLU A 55 21.93 -7.83 -3.05
CA GLU A 55 22.33 -6.43 -2.81
C GLU A 55 22.57 -6.11 -1.32
N ARG A 56 22.60 -7.11 -0.43
CA ARG A 56 22.63 -6.89 1.02
C ARG A 56 23.85 -6.14 1.56
N ASP A 57 24.99 -6.24 0.87
CA ASP A 57 26.24 -5.54 1.20
C ASP A 57 26.55 -5.49 2.70
N GLY A 58 26.65 -6.67 3.33
CA GLY A 58 26.91 -6.83 4.78
C GLY A 58 25.71 -6.58 5.70
N LYS A 59 24.58 -6.07 5.21
CA LYS A 59 23.36 -5.83 6.01
C LYS A 59 22.68 -7.13 6.41
N THR A 60 22.05 -7.12 7.57
CA THR A 60 21.19 -8.20 8.06
C THR A 60 19.80 -8.08 7.48
N ILE A 61 19.41 -9.01 6.63
CA ILE A 61 18.07 -9.02 6.01
C ILE A 61 17.27 -10.19 6.59
N ILE A 62 16.11 -9.86 7.17
CA ILE A 62 15.23 -10.78 7.88
C ILE A 62 13.90 -10.89 7.16
N PRO A 63 13.59 -12.00 6.48
CA PRO A 63 12.27 -12.28 5.95
C PRO A 63 11.27 -12.50 7.08
N VAL A 64 10.05 -11.98 6.89
CA VAL A 64 8.90 -12.23 7.78
C VAL A 64 7.84 -13.00 6.99
N VAL A 65 7.61 -14.25 7.39
CA VAL A 65 6.63 -15.15 6.80
C VAL A 65 5.39 -15.20 7.70
N VAL A 66 4.21 -14.88 7.13
CA VAL A 66 2.96 -14.86 7.91
C VAL A 66 2.05 -15.99 7.43
N ASP A 67 1.77 -16.93 8.33
CA ASP A 67 0.75 -17.95 8.14
C ASP A 67 -0.62 -17.37 8.53
N HIS A 68 -1.54 -17.33 7.58
CA HIS A 68 -2.90 -16.82 7.83
C HIS A 68 -3.86 -17.86 8.41
N GLY A 69 -3.45 -19.15 8.47
CA GLY A 69 -4.28 -20.24 8.97
C GLY A 69 -5.58 -20.48 8.17
N LEU A 70 -5.68 -19.95 6.95
CA LEU A 70 -6.90 -19.99 6.14
C LEU A 70 -7.08 -21.29 5.34
N GLN A 71 -6.02 -22.09 5.25
CA GLN A 71 -6.00 -23.35 4.49
C GLN A 71 -5.50 -24.48 5.41
N PRO A 72 -5.99 -25.72 5.23
CA PRO A 72 -5.53 -26.86 6.04
C PRO A 72 -4.02 -27.09 5.96
N GLU A 73 -3.41 -26.77 4.81
CA GLU A 73 -1.99 -26.99 4.52
C GLU A 73 -1.10 -25.75 4.80
N SER A 74 -1.65 -24.68 5.39
CA SER A 74 -0.94 -23.40 5.59
C SER A 74 0.39 -23.56 6.34
N LYS A 75 0.45 -24.44 7.33
CA LYS A 75 1.68 -24.74 8.07
C LYS A 75 2.76 -25.38 7.18
N LYS A 76 2.37 -26.30 6.26
CA LYS A 76 3.29 -26.92 5.32
C LYS A 76 3.81 -25.89 4.32
N ILE A 77 2.93 -25.07 3.78
CA ILE A 77 3.30 -23.98 2.87
C ILE A 77 4.29 -23.02 3.55
N THR A 78 4.01 -22.62 4.79
CA THR A 78 4.93 -21.76 5.56
C THR A 78 6.30 -22.44 5.76
N ALA A 79 6.35 -23.72 6.09
CA ALA A 79 7.60 -24.47 6.24
C ALA A 79 8.37 -24.57 4.92
N ASP A 80 7.70 -24.78 3.79
CA ASP A 80 8.31 -24.80 2.46
C ASP A 80 8.90 -23.42 2.09
N VAL A 81 8.19 -22.32 2.39
CA VAL A 81 8.72 -20.95 2.19
C VAL A 81 9.96 -20.71 3.03
N VAL A 82 9.96 -21.09 4.30
CA VAL A 82 11.13 -20.98 5.19
C VAL A 82 12.30 -21.81 4.65
N SER A 83 12.05 -23.01 4.15
CA SER A 83 13.08 -23.85 3.54
C SER A 83 13.71 -23.21 2.31
N LYS A 84 12.89 -22.62 1.42
CA LYS A 84 13.36 -21.87 0.24
C LYS A 84 14.18 -20.64 0.62
N LEU A 85 13.75 -19.88 1.61
CA LEU A 85 14.51 -18.73 2.10
C LEU A 85 15.88 -19.16 2.68
N LYS A 86 15.95 -20.28 3.40
CA LYS A 86 17.22 -20.86 3.85
C LYS A 86 18.11 -21.27 2.69
N SER A 87 17.56 -21.87 1.62
CA SER A 87 18.34 -22.26 0.44
C SER A 87 18.86 -21.04 -0.36
N ILE A 88 18.19 -19.90 -0.31
CA ILE A 88 18.69 -18.62 -0.85
C ILE A 88 19.88 -18.11 -0.02
N GLY A 89 19.94 -18.42 1.28
CA GLY A 89 21.02 -18.07 2.19
C GLY A 89 20.61 -17.21 3.38
N PHE A 90 19.31 -17.03 3.64
CA PHE A 90 18.86 -16.32 4.84
C PHE A 90 19.05 -17.18 6.09
N ASN A 91 19.85 -16.70 7.04
CA ASN A 91 20.14 -17.41 8.30
C ASN A 91 19.09 -17.13 9.38
N GLN A 92 18.52 -15.93 9.38
CA GLN A 92 17.47 -15.51 10.30
C GLN A 92 16.19 -15.30 9.52
N ILE A 93 15.11 -15.96 9.94
CA ILE A 93 13.78 -15.90 9.31
C ILE A 93 12.74 -15.86 10.42
N GLU A 94 11.91 -14.86 10.40
CA GLU A 94 10.77 -14.75 11.31
C GLU A 94 9.53 -15.39 10.70
N SER A 95 8.78 -16.13 11.51
CA SER A 95 7.49 -16.66 11.10
C SER A 95 6.45 -16.50 12.20
N ALA A 96 5.24 -16.12 11.84
CA ALA A 96 4.15 -15.92 12.78
C ALA A 96 2.81 -16.37 12.21
N ILE A 97 1.90 -16.80 13.09
CA ILE A 97 0.54 -17.18 12.73
C ILE A 97 -0.36 -15.95 12.95
N ALA A 98 -1.08 -15.54 11.92
CA ALA A 98 -2.01 -14.44 11.97
C ALA A 98 -3.37 -14.89 12.55
N GLN A 99 -3.86 -14.21 13.58
CA GLN A 99 -5.22 -14.38 14.04
C GLN A 99 -6.15 -13.51 13.18
N VAL A 100 -6.84 -14.13 12.22
CA VAL A 100 -7.76 -13.43 11.30
C VAL A 100 -9.16 -13.40 11.92
N VAL A 101 -9.60 -12.21 12.37
CA VAL A 101 -10.98 -11.95 12.77
C VAL A 101 -11.70 -11.29 11.60
N VAL A 102 -12.67 -12.00 11.02
CA VAL A 102 -13.39 -11.53 9.82
C VAL A 102 -14.45 -10.50 10.22
N THR A 103 -14.32 -9.26 9.70
CA THR A 103 -15.27 -8.16 9.95
C THR A 103 -15.84 -7.57 8.66
N ASP A 104 -15.02 -7.24 7.68
CA ASP A 104 -15.36 -6.52 6.45
C ASP A 104 -14.92 -7.28 5.18
N GLY A 105 -14.86 -8.61 5.29
CA GLY A 105 -14.42 -9.54 4.26
C GLY A 105 -13.08 -10.19 4.59
N LEU A 106 -12.91 -11.42 4.11
CA LEU A 106 -11.77 -12.27 4.44
C LEU A 106 -10.43 -11.65 4.02
N GLU A 107 -10.35 -11.11 2.81
CA GLU A 107 -9.12 -10.50 2.25
C GLU A 107 -8.68 -9.28 3.07
N ALA A 108 -9.61 -8.36 3.36
CA ALA A 108 -9.31 -7.17 4.15
C ALA A 108 -8.88 -7.51 5.57
N SER A 109 -9.56 -8.49 6.20
CA SER A 109 -9.25 -8.95 7.54
C SER A 109 -7.91 -9.67 7.63
N ALA A 110 -7.59 -10.54 6.67
CA ALA A 110 -6.29 -11.19 6.55
C ALA A 110 -5.16 -10.17 6.33
N ARG A 111 -5.41 -9.15 5.50
CA ARG A 111 -4.47 -8.04 5.29
C ARG A 111 -4.21 -7.28 6.60
N ARG A 112 -5.24 -6.92 7.37
CA ARG A 112 -5.06 -6.24 8.68
C ARG A 112 -4.25 -7.09 9.65
N ALA A 113 -4.58 -8.37 9.76
CA ALA A 113 -3.86 -9.30 10.64
C ALA A 113 -2.38 -9.41 10.26
N ARG A 114 -2.06 -9.46 8.96
CA ARG A 114 -0.69 -9.47 8.44
C ARG A 114 0.07 -8.19 8.81
N TYR A 115 -0.54 -7.01 8.57
CA TYR A 115 0.12 -5.75 8.92
C TYR A 115 0.32 -5.56 10.42
N LYS A 116 -0.58 -6.13 11.27
CA LYS A 116 -0.38 -6.17 12.71
C LYS A 116 0.90 -6.92 13.08
N ILE A 117 1.14 -8.09 12.46
CA ILE A 117 2.38 -8.86 12.66
C ILE A 117 3.59 -8.08 12.14
N PHE A 118 3.51 -7.46 10.96
CA PHE A 118 4.61 -6.66 10.44
C PHE A 118 4.98 -5.51 11.39
N ASN A 119 4.01 -4.81 11.95
CA ASN A 119 4.24 -3.74 12.93
C ASN A 119 4.89 -4.28 14.21
N GLN A 120 4.51 -5.47 14.70
CA GLN A 120 5.17 -6.11 15.85
C GLN A 120 6.66 -6.34 15.61
N TYR A 121 7.02 -6.85 14.42
CA TYR A 121 8.44 -7.02 14.06
C TYR A 121 9.15 -5.69 13.81
N ILE A 122 8.47 -4.68 13.26
CA ILE A 122 9.00 -3.33 13.15
C ILE A 122 9.31 -2.75 14.55
N ASP A 123 8.42 -2.95 15.52
CA ASP A 123 8.64 -2.52 16.90
C ASP A 123 9.77 -3.29 17.59
N THR A 124 9.96 -4.57 17.26
CA THR A 124 11.02 -5.42 17.83
C THR A 124 12.40 -5.08 17.27
N TYR A 125 12.51 -4.98 15.95
CA TYR A 125 13.79 -4.82 15.25
C TYR A 125 14.16 -3.37 14.95
N GLN A 126 13.20 -2.45 15.06
CA GLN A 126 13.35 -1.02 14.75
C GLN A 126 14.03 -0.74 13.40
N PRO A 127 13.66 -1.46 12.30
CA PRO A 127 14.25 -1.21 11.00
C PRO A 127 13.88 0.19 10.52
N GLU A 128 14.68 0.75 9.64
CA GLU A 128 14.28 1.99 8.95
C GLU A 128 13.10 1.72 8.02
N TYR A 129 13.17 0.61 7.25
CA TYR A 129 12.12 0.20 6.33
C TYR A 129 11.76 -1.28 6.42
N PHE A 130 10.50 -1.56 6.07
CA PHE A 130 9.94 -2.89 5.85
C PHE A 130 9.55 -3.02 4.37
N PHE A 131 10.18 -3.93 3.65
CA PHE A 131 9.99 -4.09 2.21
C PHE A 131 8.80 -4.99 1.86
N LEU A 132 8.03 -4.59 0.84
CA LEU A 132 6.87 -5.31 0.33
C LEU A 132 6.98 -5.49 -1.20
N ALA A 133 6.63 -6.68 -1.68
CA ALA A 133 6.78 -7.09 -3.08
C ALA A 133 5.55 -6.76 -3.96
N HIS A 134 4.91 -5.59 -3.76
CA HIS A 134 3.83 -5.17 -4.66
C HIS A 134 4.41 -4.75 -6.01
N THR A 135 3.76 -5.19 -7.09
CA THR A 135 4.20 -5.02 -8.46
C THR A 135 3.42 -3.94 -9.23
N LEU A 136 3.85 -3.66 -10.46
CA LEU A 136 3.14 -2.80 -11.42
C LEU A 136 1.71 -3.30 -11.65
N ASN A 137 1.52 -4.62 -11.73
CA ASN A 137 0.18 -5.19 -11.91
C ASN A 137 -0.72 -4.91 -10.69
N ASP A 138 -0.21 -4.97 -9.46
CA ASP A 138 -0.96 -4.61 -8.26
C ASP A 138 -1.36 -3.14 -8.22
N GLN A 139 -0.53 -2.25 -8.81
CA GLN A 139 -0.87 -0.83 -8.98
C GLN A 139 -2.06 -0.67 -9.93
N ALA A 140 -1.99 -1.26 -11.13
CA ALA A 140 -3.07 -1.18 -12.11
C ALA A 140 -4.39 -1.77 -11.57
N GLU A 141 -4.33 -2.90 -10.87
CA GLU A 141 -5.48 -3.48 -10.17
C GLU A 141 -6.09 -2.48 -9.16
N SER A 142 -5.23 -1.79 -8.41
CA SER A 142 -5.67 -0.81 -7.40
C SER A 142 -6.32 0.41 -8.01
N VAL A 143 -5.81 0.89 -9.16
CA VAL A 143 -6.41 2.00 -9.93
C VAL A 143 -7.81 1.62 -10.42
N LEU A 144 -7.96 0.47 -11.06
CA LEU A 144 -9.26 0.01 -11.59
C LEU A 144 -10.28 -0.22 -10.48
N LEU A 145 -9.87 -0.79 -9.35
CA LEU A 145 -10.72 -0.94 -8.18
C LEU A 145 -11.09 0.40 -7.55
N GLY A 146 -10.21 1.39 -7.62
CA GLY A 146 -10.48 2.76 -7.21
C GLY A 146 -11.52 3.43 -8.12
N LEU A 147 -11.36 3.32 -9.44
CA LEU A 147 -12.31 3.82 -10.43
C LEU A 147 -13.71 3.20 -10.26
N ALA A 148 -13.77 1.89 -10.07
CA ALA A 148 -15.03 1.17 -9.86
C ALA A 148 -15.81 1.63 -8.61
N ARG A 149 -15.13 2.22 -7.63
CA ARG A 149 -15.75 2.81 -6.43
C ARG A 149 -16.04 4.30 -6.54
N GLY A 150 -15.77 4.93 -7.67
CA GLY A 150 -15.90 6.38 -7.82
C GLY A 150 -14.96 7.18 -6.91
N SER A 151 -13.77 6.64 -6.65
CA SER A 151 -12.82 7.26 -5.72
C SER A 151 -12.17 8.52 -6.30
N GLY A 152 -11.84 9.49 -5.43
CA GLY A 152 -11.11 10.70 -5.83
C GLY A 152 -9.62 10.46 -6.11
N ALA A 153 -8.92 11.51 -6.59
CA ALA A 153 -7.54 11.48 -7.06
C ALA A 153 -6.56 10.76 -6.12
N ARG A 154 -6.62 11.02 -4.80
CA ARG A 154 -5.77 10.36 -3.80
C ARG A 154 -5.91 8.83 -3.78
N SER A 155 -7.11 8.31 -3.96
CA SER A 155 -7.35 6.86 -4.03
C SER A 155 -6.93 6.27 -5.39
N LEU A 156 -7.12 7.04 -6.47
CA LEU A 156 -6.68 6.64 -7.82
C LEU A 156 -5.15 6.67 -7.96
N ALA A 157 -4.45 7.46 -7.16
CA ALA A 157 -3.01 7.44 -7.04
C ALA A 157 -2.44 6.09 -6.55
N ALA A 158 -3.30 5.13 -6.20
CA ALA A 158 -2.97 3.76 -5.78
C ALA A 158 -1.92 3.70 -4.64
N MET A 159 -0.93 2.78 -4.70
CA MET A 159 0.05 2.63 -3.62
C MET A 159 1.25 3.57 -3.82
N ALA A 160 1.68 4.25 -2.76
CA ALA A 160 2.95 4.97 -2.74
C ALA A 160 4.12 3.99 -2.63
N VAL A 161 5.26 4.35 -3.24
CA VAL A 161 6.51 3.62 -3.11
C VAL A 161 6.91 3.56 -1.63
N GLU A 162 6.86 4.70 -0.96
CA GLU A 162 7.12 4.84 0.47
C GLU A 162 5.86 5.27 1.21
N ASN A 163 5.53 4.57 2.28
CA ASN A 163 4.42 4.91 3.17
C ASN A 163 4.77 4.52 4.60
N ASN A 164 5.11 5.50 5.43
CA ASN A 164 5.68 5.31 6.76
C ASN A 164 6.91 4.39 6.69
N LYS A 165 6.90 3.29 7.42
CA LYS A 165 7.98 2.29 7.42
C LYS A 165 7.97 1.34 6.22
N PHE A 166 6.92 1.33 5.39
CA PHE A 166 6.77 0.37 4.30
C PHE A 166 7.30 0.90 2.97
N ILE A 167 8.21 0.13 2.35
CA ILE A 167 8.77 0.39 1.02
C ILE A 167 8.25 -0.65 0.02
N ARG A 168 7.90 -0.21 -1.19
CA ARG A 168 7.43 -1.05 -2.31
C ARG A 168 8.28 -0.79 -3.54
N PRO A 169 9.47 -1.36 -3.63
CA PRO A 169 10.41 -1.05 -4.70
C PRO A 169 9.97 -1.58 -6.06
N LEU A 170 9.07 -2.59 -6.10
CA LEU A 170 8.69 -3.27 -7.32
C LEU A 170 7.45 -2.69 -8.01
N LEU A 171 6.95 -1.51 -7.60
CA LEU A 171 5.74 -0.91 -8.20
C LEU A 171 5.89 -0.55 -9.69
N LYS A 172 7.09 -0.56 -10.24
CA LYS A 172 7.39 -0.37 -11.68
C LYS A 172 7.88 -1.65 -12.37
N ILE A 173 7.91 -2.77 -11.64
CA ILE A 173 8.32 -4.08 -12.14
C ILE A 173 7.07 -4.92 -12.40
N SER A 174 6.97 -5.53 -13.58
CA SER A 174 5.85 -6.39 -13.93
C SER A 174 5.92 -7.74 -13.19
N ARG A 175 4.77 -8.38 -13.00
CA ARG A 175 4.71 -9.73 -12.46
C ARG A 175 5.43 -10.75 -13.35
N ALA A 176 5.35 -10.61 -14.67
CA ALA A 176 6.12 -11.45 -15.58
C ALA A 176 7.62 -11.36 -15.33
N THR A 177 8.15 -10.16 -15.02
CA THR A 177 9.55 -9.97 -14.65
C THR A 177 9.90 -10.69 -13.35
N THR A 178 9.01 -10.70 -12.34
CA THR A 178 9.27 -11.39 -11.05
C THR A 178 9.22 -12.91 -11.22
N GLU A 179 8.29 -13.42 -12.02
CA GLU A 179 8.19 -14.84 -12.36
C GLU A 179 9.44 -15.31 -13.10
N SER A 180 9.84 -14.61 -14.17
CA SER A 180 11.05 -14.92 -14.94
C SER A 180 12.34 -14.82 -14.08
N ALA A 181 12.40 -13.87 -13.13
CA ALA A 181 13.56 -13.78 -12.23
C ALA A 181 13.67 -14.99 -11.28
N CYS A 182 12.55 -15.57 -10.85
CA CYS A 182 12.53 -16.82 -10.10
C CYS A 182 13.02 -18.00 -10.97
N GLU A 183 12.51 -18.09 -12.21
CA GLU A 183 12.92 -19.13 -13.17
C GLU A 183 14.41 -19.04 -13.50
N GLU A 184 14.93 -17.86 -13.82
CA GLU A 184 16.37 -17.59 -14.05
C GLU A 184 17.23 -18.01 -12.86
N SER A 185 16.67 -17.98 -11.66
CA SER A 185 17.39 -18.32 -10.42
C SER A 185 17.17 -19.75 -9.97
N GLY A 186 16.37 -20.55 -10.68
CA GLY A 186 16.06 -21.93 -10.31
C GLY A 186 15.28 -22.00 -8.98
N VAL A 187 14.47 -21.00 -8.68
CA VAL A 187 13.66 -20.95 -7.45
C VAL A 187 12.18 -21.12 -7.79
N ASP A 188 11.64 -22.27 -7.39
CA ASP A 188 10.22 -22.55 -7.54
C ASP A 188 9.40 -21.68 -6.56
N TYR A 189 8.29 -21.13 -7.04
CA TYR A 189 7.36 -20.36 -6.21
C TYR A 189 6.02 -21.07 -6.07
N TRP A 190 5.34 -20.75 -4.96
CA TRP A 190 4.01 -21.28 -4.71
C TRP A 190 2.94 -20.39 -5.36
N SER A 191 2.03 -21.04 -6.10
CA SER A 191 0.84 -20.38 -6.64
C SER A 191 -0.35 -20.65 -5.72
N ASP A 192 -0.80 -19.62 -4.99
CA ASP A 192 -1.94 -19.75 -4.10
C ASP A 192 -3.23 -20.00 -4.91
N PRO A 193 -3.98 -21.10 -4.67
CA PRO A 193 -5.26 -21.35 -5.32
C PRO A 193 -6.29 -20.21 -5.16
N HIS A 194 -6.21 -19.41 -4.10
CA HIS A 194 -7.05 -18.24 -3.92
C HIS A 194 -6.81 -17.16 -5.00
N ASN A 195 -5.62 -17.13 -5.62
CA ASN A 195 -5.31 -16.23 -6.74
C ASN A 195 -6.07 -16.58 -8.02
N GLU A 196 -6.70 -17.75 -8.07
CA GLU A 196 -7.56 -18.22 -9.17
C GLU A 196 -9.05 -17.98 -8.90
N ASN A 197 -9.43 -17.62 -7.68
CA ASN A 197 -10.83 -17.56 -7.27
C ASN A 197 -11.49 -16.24 -7.69
N LEU A 198 -12.32 -16.33 -8.73
CA LEU A 198 -13.07 -15.21 -9.31
C LEU A 198 -14.13 -14.58 -8.38
N LYS A 199 -14.36 -15.12 -7.17
CA LYS A 199 -15.18 -14.45 -6.15
C LYS A 199 -14.53 -13.13 -5.70
N TYR A 200 -13.20 -13.04 -5.72
CA TYR A 200 -12.46 -11.84 -5.32
C TYR A 200 -12.37 -10.82 -6.46
N SER A 201 -12.77 -9.59 -6.19
CA SER A 201 -12.77 -8.51 -7.18
C SER A 201 -11.38 -8.27 -7.79
N ARG A 202 -10.32 -8.37 -6.99
CA ARG A 202 -8.94 -8.21 -7.45
C ARG A 202 -8.55 -9.30 -8.45
N VAL A 203 -8.96 -10.54 -8.20
CA VAL A 203 -8.72 -11.67 -9.13
C VAL A 203 -9.48 -11.46 -10.44
N ARG A 204 -10.75 -10.98 -10.38
CA ARG A 204 -11.50 -10.65 -11.61
C ARG A 204 -10.83 -9.54 -12.41
N VAL A 205 -10.35 -8.50 -11.77
CA VAL A 205 -9.62 -7.41 -12.44
C VAL A 205 -8.39 -7.96 -13.14
N ARG A 206 -7.58 -8.76 -12.46
CA ARG A 206 -6.36 -9.37 -13.00
C ARG A 206 -6.61 -10.29 -14.18
N LYS A 207 -7.59 -11.19 -14.04
CA LYS A 207 -7.79 -12.28 -15.03
C LYS A 207 -8.71 -11.91 -16.17
N ASN A 208 -9.66 -11.02 -15.95
CA ASN A 208 -10.67 -10.70 -16.92
C ASN A 208 -10.58 -9.25 -17.41
N VAL A 209 -10.50 -8.27 -16.50
CA VAL A 209 -10.61 -6.86 -16.90
C VAL A 209 -9.34 -6.37 -17.57
N LEU A 210 -8.17 -6.53 -16.94
CA LEU A 210 -6.90 -6.07 -17.50
C LEU A 210 -6.60 -6.72 -18.85
N PRO A 211 -6.70 -8.06 -19.03
CA PRO A 211 -6.50 -8.68 -20.34
C PRO A 211 -7.49 -8.19 -21.42
N ASN A 212 -8.75 -7.96 -21.05
CA ASN A 212 -9.72 -7.38 -22.00
C ASN A 212 -9.39 -5.94 -22.38
N LEU A 213 -8.88 -5.13 -21.45
CA LEU A 213 -8.43 -3.77 -21.75
C LEU A 213 -7.19 -3.78 -22.66
N GLU A 214 -6.22 -4.65 -22.40
CA GLU A 214 -5.03 -4.82 -23.25
C GLU A 214 -5.41 -5.23 -24.68
N SER A 215 -6.39 -6.15 -24.85
CA SER A 215 -6.81 -6.62 -26.16
C SER A 215 -7.63 -5.59 -26.94
N ASN A 216 -8.43 -4.76 -26.28
CA ASN A 216 -9.38 -3.86 -26.96
C ASN A 216 -8.87 -2.40 -27.07
N LEU A 217 -8.03 -1.95 -26.15
CA LEU A 217 -7.46 -0.59 -26.14
C LEU A 217 -5.99 -0.56 -26.62
N GLY A 218 -5.42 -1.74 -26.82
CA GLY A 218 -4.03 -1.91 -27.23
C GLY A 218 -3.08 -2.23 -26.08
N PRO A 219 -1.87 -2.75 -26.40
CA PRO A 219 -0.87 -3.13 -25.40
C PRO A 219 -0.35 -1.92 -24.62
N GLY A 220 -0.02 -2.13 -23.36
CA GLY A 220 0.53 -1.11 -22.47
C GLY A 220 -0.50 -0.34 -21.65
N ILE A 221 -1.76 -0.81 -21.59
CA ILE A 221 -2.80 -0.20 -20.75
C ILE A 221 -2.44 -0.32 -19.26
N THR A 222 -1.81 -1.41 -18.85
CA THR A 222 -1.36 -1.62 -17.47
C THR A 222 -0.38 -0.54 -17.05
N GLU A 223 0.63 -0.25 -17.87
CA GLU A 223 1.60 0.82 -17.66
C GLU A 223 0.96 2.20 -17.74
N ALA A 224 -0.01 2.39 -18.63
CA ALA A 224 -0.73 3.66 -18.76
C ALA A 224 -1.55 3.98 -17.50
N LEU A 225 -2.22 3.00 -16.93
CA LEU A 225 -2.94 3.14 -15.65
C LEU A 225 -1.98 3.55 -14.52
N VAL A 226 -0.80 2.94 -14.44
CA VAL A 226 0.21 3.26 -13.43
C VAL A 226 0.78 4.66 -13.66
N ARG A 227 1.09 5.07 -14.90
CA ARG A 227 1.52 6.45 -15.19
C ARG A 227 0.46 7.48 -14.79
N SER A 228 -0.82 7.21 -15.05
CA SER A 228 -1.91 8.08 -14.62
C SER A 228 -2.01 8.17 -13.09
N ALA A 229 -1.79 7.06 -12.39
CA ALA A 229 -1.76 7.04 -10.93
C ALA A 229 -0.59 7.86 -10.36
N ASP A 230 0.59 7.80 -10.97
CA ASP A 230 1.77 8.59 -10.57
C ASP A 230 1.48 10.10 -10.75
N LEU A 231 0.93 10.53 -11.89
CA LEU A 231 0.54 11.94 -12.13
C LEU A 231 -0.50 12.42 -11.11
N LEU A 232 -1.55 11.60 -10.87
CA LEU A 232 -2.56 11.93 -9.86
C LEU A 232 -1.98 12.00 -8.45
N ARG A 233 -0.90 11.28 -8.17
CA ARG A 233 -0.19 11.37 -6.89
C ARG A 233 0.49 12.71 -6.74
N ASP A 234 1.25 13.12 -7.74
CA ASP A 234 1.98 14.38 -7.73
C ASP A 234 1.02 15.56 -7.53
N ASP A 235 -0.11 15.57 -8.28
CA ASP A 235 -1.16 16.58 -8.12
C ASP A 235 -1.79 16.56 -6.72
N ALA A 236 -2.10 15.35 -6.20
CA ALA A 236 -2.69 15.20 -4.88
C ALA A 236 -1.74 15.63 -3.77
N ASP A 237 -0.44 15.31 -3.87
CA ASP A 237 0.59 15.69 -2.89
C ASP A 237 0.78 17.21 -2.88
N ALA A 238 0.80 17.87 -4.03
CA ALA A 238 0.87 19.33 -4.12
C ALA A 238 -0.34 20.00 -3.44
N LEU A 239 -1.57 19.53 -3.76
CA LEU A 239 -2.79 20.07 -3.16
C LEU A 239 -2.90 19.79 -1.65
N ASP A 240 -2.42 18.64 -1.19
CA ASP A 240 -2.35 18.31 0.23
C ASP A 240 -1.32 19.22 0.93
N GLY A 241 -0.18 19.51 0.29
CA GLY A 241 0.82 20.46 0.79
C GLY A 241 0.24 21.85 1.03
N PHE A 242 -0.47 22.42 0.05
CA PHE A 242 -1.16 23.71 0.20
C PHE A 242 -2.22 23.68 1.32
N ALA A 243 -2.95 22.58 1.45
CA ALA A 243 -3.94 22.44 2.51
C ALA A 243 -3.29 22.39 3.91
N VAL A 244 -2.16 21.67 4.06
CA VAL A 244 -1.40 21.60 5.32
C VAL A 244 -0.79 22.96 5.66
N GLU A 245 -0.23 23.67 4.68
CA GLU A 245 0.33 25.02 4.89
C GLU A 245 -0.72 25.97 5.45
N PHE A 246 -1.91 26.02 4.83
CA PHE A 246 -3.03 26.82 5.34
C PHE A 246 -3.47 26.34 6.74
N PHE A 247 -3.62 25.05 6.93
CA PHE A 247 -4.11 24.45 8.17
C PHE A 247 -3.21 24.74 9.37
N ASN A 248 -1.90 24.82 9.17
CA ASN A 248 -0.93 25.14 10.22
C ASN A 248 -0.99 26.61 10.68
N GLN A 249 -1.67 27.47 9.95
CA GLN A 249 -1.80 28.92 10.25
C GLN A 249 -3.10 29.27 10.95
N VAL A 250 -4.02 28.31 11.13
CA VAL A 250 -5.36 28.55 11.67
C VAL A 250 -5.66 27.69 12.90
N ASP A 251 -6.68 28.07 13.67
CA ASP A 251 -7.21 27.20 14.72
C ASP A 251 -7.87 25.97 14.11
N PRO A 252 -7.36 24.73 14.34
CA PRO A 252 -7.79 23.53 13.64
C PRO A 252 -9.25 23.15 13.89
N ILE A 253 -9.87 23.61 14.99
CA ILE A 253 -11.26 23.25 15.35
C ILE A 253 -12.23 24.45 15.30
N ASN A 254 -11.73 25.63 14.91
CA ASN A 254 -12.51 26.85 14.83
C ASN A 254 -12.12 27.69 13.62
N LEU A 255 -12.52 27.24 12.42
CA LEU A 255 -12.08 27.78 11.15
C LEU A 255 -12.95 28.98 10.71
N SER A 256 -12.33 30.03 10.16
CA SER A 256 -13.04 31.17 9.57
C SER A 256 -13.67 30.78 8.22
N VAL A 257 -14.98 30.95 8.09
CA VAL A 257 -15.69 30.71 6.82
C VAL A 257 -15.15 31.63 5.71
N LYS A 258 -14.93 32.91 6.02
CA LYS A 258 -14.40 33.91 5.07
C LYS A 258 -13.04 33.48 4.49
N ASP A 259 -12.18 32.87 5.29
CA ASP A 259 -10.86 32.44 4.83
C ASP A 259 -10.97 31.15 4.02
N LEU A 260 -11.86 30.23 4.43
CA LEU A 260 -12.15 29.00 3.69
C LEU A 260 -12.80 29.30 2.32
N GLU A 261 -13.70 30.29 2.21
CA GLU A 261 -14.33 30.69 0.94
C GLU A 261 -13.32 31.17 -0.10
N ARG A 262 -12.20 31.74 0.31
CA ARG A 262 -11.11 32.19 -0.57
C ARG A 262 -10.29 31.04 -1.17
N LEU A 263 -10.33 29.87 -0.56
CA LEU A 263 -9.58 28.72 -1.03
C LEU A 263 -10.32 28.05 -2.21
N PRO A 264 -9.60 27.57 -3.22
CA PRO A 264 -10.16 26.64 -4.19
C PRO A 264 -10.80 25.44 -3.50
N LYS A 265 -11.93 24.94 -4.03
CA LYS A 265 -12.68 23.82 -3.44
C LYS A 265 -11.79 22.62 -3.13
N ALA A 266 -10.82 22.31 -4.02
CA ALA A 266 -9.91 21.19 -3.85
C ALA A 266 -9.02 21.33 -2.60
N ILE A 267 -8.62 22.53 -2.23
CA ILE A 267 -7.82 22.80 -1.02
C ILE A 267 -8.75 22.87 0.19
N ARG A 268 -9.86 23.60 0.09
CA ARG A 268 -10.86 23.76 1.15
C ARG A 268 -11.37 22.43 1.71
N THR A 269 -11.71 21.48 0.84
CA THR A 269 -12.16 20.12 1.24
C THR A 269 -11.08 19.32 1.95
N ARG A 270 -9.80 19.54 1.61
CA ARG A 270 -8.65 18.92 2.30
C ARG A 270 -8.44 19.53 3.69
N VAL A 271 -8.54 20.85 3.81
CA VAL A 271 -8.48 21.55 5.11
C VAL A 271 -9.58 21.05 6.04
N LEU A 272 -10.81 20.95 5.55
CA LEU A 272 -11.94 20.39 6.32
C LEU A 272 -11.64 18.96 6.79
N ARG A 273 -11.09 18.12 5.93
CA ARG A 273 -10.69 16.74 6.29
C ARG A 273 -9.64 16.72 7.38
N LEU A 274 -8.61 17.57 7.30
CA LEU A 274 -7.58 17.71 8.33
C LEU A 274 -8.20 18.14 9.67
N ALA A 275 -9.10 19.12 9.64
CA ALA A 275 -9.82 19.59 10.82
C ALA A 275 -10.67 18.49 11.48
N ILE A 276 -11.40 17.73 10.66
CA ILE A 276 -12.22 16.60 11.15
C ILE A 276 -11.37 15.51 11.78
N TYR A 277 -10.22 15.17 11.19
CA TYR A 277 -9.26 14.22 11.78
C TYR A 277 -8.66 14.77 13.07
N LYS A 278 -8.31 16.06 13.11
CA LYS A 278 -7.80 16.71 14.32
C LYS A 278 -8.82 16.72 15.44
N ALA A 279 -10.11 16.81 15.11
CA ALA A 279 -11.22 16.72 16.07
C ALA A 279 -11.51 15.27 16.54
N GLY A 280 -10.81 14.25 16.04
CA GLY A 280 -10.88 12.87 16.54
C GLY A 280 -11.57 11.85 15.62
N ALA A 281 -11.94 12.22 14.39
CA ALA A 281 -12.50 11.25 13.46
C ALA A 281 -11.45 10.19 13.08
N PRO A 282 -11.79 8.88 13.12
CA PRO A 282 -10.87 7.83 12.72
C PRO A 282 -10.53 7.91 11.23
N GLN A 283 -9.24 7.73 10.91
CA GLN A 283 -8.80 7.66 9.52
C GLN A 283 -9.48 6.49 8.79
N GLY A 284 -9.93 6.74 7.55
CA GLY A 284 -10.62 5.74 6.73
C GLY A 284 -12.13 5.65 6.92
N MET A 285 -12.71 6.29 7.93
CA MET A 285 -14.17 6.33 8.14
C MET A 285 -14.86 7.53 7.48
N LEU A 286 -14.11 8.56 7.06
CA LEU A 286 -14.66 9.71 6.33
C LEU A 286 -14.90 9.36 4.86
N THR A 287 -16.17 9.46 4.45
CA THR A 287 -16.60 9.30 3.05
C THR A 287 -16.56 10.62 2.28
N ALA A 288 -16.70 10.54 0.96
CA ALA A 288 -16.86 11.73 0.12
C ALA A 288 -18.10 12.56 0.51
N ASP A 289 -19.20 11.89 0.89
CA ASP A 289 -20.44 12.53 1.31
C ASP A 289 -20.26 13.33 2.61
N HIS A 290 -19.51 12.81 3.58
CA HIS A 290 -19.18 13.54 4.80
C HIS A 290 -18.44 14.84 4.50
N ILE A 291 -17.45 14.79 3.60
CA ILE A 291 -16.68 15.98 3.20
C ILE A 291 -17.53 16.93 2.36
N SER A 292 -18.39 16.42 1.48
CA SER A 292 -19.30 17.24 0.67
C SER A 292 -20.31 17.99 1.56
N SER A 293 -20.88 17.29 2.55
CA SER A 293 -21.80 17.90 3.51
C SER A 293 -21.12 18.98 4.36
N ALA A 294 -19.87 18.74 4.80
CA ALA A 294 -19.09 19.74 5.53
C ALA A 294 -18.76 20.97 4.64
N GLU A 295 -18.44 20.73 3.37
CA GLU A 295 -18.15 21.81 2.39
C GLU A 295 -19.39 22.65 2.08
N ALA A 296 -20.57 22.02 2.02
CA ALA A 296 -21.84 22.72 1.80
C ALA A 296 -22.17 23.73 2.92
N LEU A 297 -21.68 23.55 4.15
CA LEU A 297 -21.80 24.56 5.20
C LEU A 297 -21.05 25.85 4.87
N ILE A 298 -20.15 25.83 3.90
CA ILE A 298 -19.39 27.00 3.44
C ILE A 298 -19.98 27.54 2.15
N SER A 299 -20.11 26.69 1.12
CA SER A 299 -20.48 27.10 -0.23
C SER A 299 -21.99 27.23 -0.47
N ASP A 300 -22.82 26.58 0.32
CA ASP A 300 -24.29 26.52 0.17
C ASP A 300 -24.99 26.63 1.54
N TRP A 301 -24.66 27.68 2.30
CA TRP A 301 -25.22 27.89 3.63
C TRP A 301 -26.62 28.45 3.60
N HIS A 302 -27.58 27.71 4.17
CA HIS A 302 -28.98 28.13 4.33
C HIS A 302 -29.56 27.80 5.73
N GLY A 303 -28.68 27.72 6.75
CA GLY A 303 -29.10 27.43 8.13
C GLY A 303 -29.07 25.95 8.50
N GLN A 304 -28.25 25.13 7.83
CA GLN A 304 -28.12 23.71 8.14
C GLN A 304 -27.76 23.49 9.60
N LYS A 305 -28.33 22.42 10.18
CA LYS A 305 -28.02 21.97 11.53
C LYS A 305 -26.62 21.38 11.63
N GLU A 306 -26.21 21.08 12.85
CA GLU A 306 -24.99 20.37 13.17
C GLU A 306 -24.88 19.04 12.41
N LEU A 307 -23.72 18.77 11.80
CA LEU A 307 -23.40 17.51 11.16
C LEU A 307 -22.74 16.55 12.17
N SER A 308 -23.24 15.32 12.21
CA SER A 308 -22.62 14.22 12.96
C SER A 308 -21.70 13.45 12.04
N LEU A 309 -20.43 13.32 12.43
CA LEU A 309 -19.36 12.67 11.67
C LEU A 309 -18.81 11.45 12.44
N PRO A 310 -18.11 10.55 11.78
CA PRO A 310 -17.46 9.40 12.43
C PRO A 310 -16.57 9.83 13.62
N GLY A 311 -16.50 8.98 14.64
CA GLY A 311 -15.73 9.25 15.87
C GLY A 311 -16.41 10.24 16.82
N ASN A 312 -17.73 10.37 16.75
CA ASN A 312 -18.53 11.33 17.54
C ASN A 312 -18.13 12.80 17.30
N VAL A 313 -17.49 13.08 16.16
CA VAL A 313 -17.15 14.45 15.79
C VAL A 313 -18.41 15.17 15.33
N LYS A 314 -18.64 16.37 15.87
CA LYS A 314 -19.69 17.26 15.49
C LYS A 314 -19.12 18.47 14.80
N LEU A 315 -19.75 18.90 13.71
CA LEU A 315 -19.34 20.05 12.92
C LEU A 315 -20.55 20.96 12.68
N LEU A 316 -20.41 22.22 12.99
CA LEU A 316 -21.46 23.22 12.78
C LEU A 316 -20.90 24.54 12.25
N ARG A 317 -21.73 25.31 11.54
CA ARG A 317 -21.44 26.71 11.20
C ARG A 317 -22.19 27.61 12.18
N ASN A 318 -21.43 28.49 12.87
CA ASN A 318 -21.98 29.49 13.77
C ASN A 318 -21.18 30.79 13.63
N SER A 319 -21.86 31.94 13.56
CA SER A 319 -21.26 33.29 13.52
C SER A 319 -20.09 33.43 12.54
N GLY A 320 -20.22 32.88 11.33
CA GLY A 320 -19.17 32.92 10.30
C GLY A 320 -17.95 32.00 10.56
N ARG A 321 -18.10 31.02 11.41
CA ARG A 321 -17.05 30.04 11.75
C ARG A 321 -17.56 28.61 11.59
N ILE A 322 -16.67 27.72 11.17
CA ILE A 322 -16.85 26.27 11.22
C ILE A 322 -16.24 25.80 12.53
N ILE A 323 -17.08 25.25 13.40
CA ILE A 323 -16.69 24.79 14.72
C ILE A 323 -16.78 23.27 14.76
N LEU A 324 -15.71 22.63 15.22
CA LEU A 324 -15.66 21.19 15.42
C LEU A 324 -15.54 20.88 16.93
N SER A 325 -16.24 19.85 17.37
CA SER A 325 -16.18 19.35 18.74
C SER A 325 -16.28 17.82 18.74
N THR A 326 -15.72 17.18 19.76
CA THR A 326 -16.01 15.77 20.07
C THR A 326 -17.26 15.72 20.94
N GLY A 327 -18.25 14.93 20.54
CA GLY A 327 -19.37 14.61 21.43
C GLY A 327 -18.84 13.78 22.60
N ILE A 328 -19.21 14.19 23.82
CA ILE A 328 -18.96 13.44 25.06
C ILE A 328 -19.76 12.16 25.04
#